data_4535aa9dacca99853069ddc17f03df64
#
_entry.id   4535aa9dacca99853069ddc17f03df64
#
_cell.length_a   1.000
_cell.length_b   1.000
_cell.length_c   1.000
_cell.angle_alpha   90.00
_cell.angle_beta   90.00
_cell.angle_gamma   90.00
#
_symmetry.space_group_name_H-M   'P 1'
#
loop_
_entity.id
_entity.type
_entity.pdbx_description
1 polymer ?
#
loop_
_entity_poly.entity_id
_entity_poly.type
_entity_poly.pdbx_seq_one_letter_code
_entity_poly.pdbx_strand_id
1 'polypeptide(L)'
;MSSPRNNFPKLHNASWPGVVGKGSPDGEPIIELDTMLKLTAAAEVDGVKFDGVDVFLFAPHVDIDSKDDDLKRLADKVRSYNLEIGSVVAPVWPPTGGGSAMGSEAERNQFVEQVRKGCQIARRLRELGVRPYGIVRIDSACGPGDWAKDPEGSQKLIAQTFRRAADIAADQGERLAAEGEICWGGMHSWKRMVQLLEMTDRPGVVGFQADMAHTLLYTLGYNAPEDRILPENWNWSDPAKLDQALATLTAALRPWTIDFHVAQNDATVKGSGSHDKTGKHCLPNDPNGKLSIARHAGHWMRDSYGNPLRKYHHICWDGCMFP
;
A
#
# COMPACT_ATOMS: atom_id res chain seq x y z
N MET A 1 22.57 -7.03 -27.37
CA MET A 1 21.14 -6.67 -27.43
C MET A 1 20.82 -6.03 -26.10
N SER A 2 20.47 -4.72 -26.07
CA SER A 2 20.06 -4.04 -24.84
C SER A 2 18.79 -4.69 -24.32
N SER A 3 18.78 -5.10 -23.06
CA SER A 3 17.63 -5.68 -22.38
C SER A 3 16.41 -4.75 -22.59
N PRO A 4 15.21 -5.27 -22.94
CA PRO A 4 13.99 -4.48 -23.07
C PRO A 4 13.53 -3.81 -21.76
N ARG A 5 14.24 -4.03 -20.66
CA ARG A 5 13.94 -3.52 -19.31
C ARG A 5 14.06 -2.01 -19.12
N ASN A 6 14.82 -1.29 -19.96
CA ASN A 6 15.07 0.16 -19.74
C ASN A 6 13.83 1.05 -19.81
N ASN A 7 12.65 0.51 -20.06
CA ASN A 7 11.40 1.24 -20.24
C ASN A 7 10.26 0.87 -19.28
N PHE A 8 10.46 -0.11 -18.41
CA PHE A 8 9.45 -0.55 -17.43
C PHE A 8 9.81 -0.09 -16.03
N PRO A 9 8.82 0.08 -15.14
CA PRO A 9 9.09 0.24 -13.72
C PRO A 9 9.94 -0.92 -13.19
N LYS A 10 10.74 -0.65 -12.16
CA LYS A 10 11.46 -1.69 -11.44
C LYS A 10 10.49 -2.66 -10.75
N LEU A 11 10.94 -3.87 -10.50
CA LEU A 11 10.16 -4.89 -9.81
C LEU A 11 10.59 -4.97 -8.35
N HIS A 12 9.68 -4.70 -7.44
CA HIS A 12 9.90 -4.84 -6.01
C HIS A 12 9.05 -5.96 -5.42
N ASN A 13 9.48 -6.46 -4.28
CA ASN A 13 8.74 -7.40 -3.45
C ASN A 13 8.41 -6.74 -2.11
N ALA A 14 7.18 -6.84 -1.66
CA ALA A 14 6.78 -6.35 -0.34
C ALA A 14 7.42 -7.22 0.75
N SER A 15 8.23 -6.60 1.60
CA SER A 15 8.91 -7.27 2.70
C SER A 15 8.18 -6.98 4.00
N TRP A 16 7.01 -7.61 4.18
CA TRP A 16 6.21 -7.46 5.39
C TRP A 16 6.66 -8.45 6.46
N PRO A 17 6.70 -8.06 7.74
CA PRO A 17 7.10 -8.96 8.82
C PRO A 17 6.06 -10.04 9.19
N GLY A 18 4.94 -10.12 8.49
CA GLY A 18 3.92 -11.17 8.66
C GLY A 18 2.87 -10.91 9.72
N VAL A 19 3.19 -10.24 10.83
CA VAL A 19 2.32 -10.17 12.04
C VAL A 19 1.74 -8.79 12.32
N VAL A 20 2.04 -7.80 11.52
CA VAL A 20 1.74 -6.40 11.84
C VAL A 20 0.25 -6.13 11.81
N GLY A 21 -0.28 -5.66 12.92
CA GLY A 21 -1.67 -5.21 13.05
C GLY A 21 -2.71 -6.33 13.13
N LYS A 22 -2.32 -7.59 13.06
CA LYS A 22 -3.28 -8.70 13.05
C LYS A 22 -3.85 -9.02 14.41
N GLY A 23 -3.06 -8.91 15.48
CA GLY A 23 -3.53 -9.11 16.86
C GLY A 23 -4.23 -10.47 17.13
N SER A 24 -4.11 -11.40 16.18
CA SER A 24 -4.72 -12.72 16.24
C SER A 24 -3.74 -13.74 16.80
N PRO A 25 -4.17 -14.64 17.71
CA PRO A 25 -3.35 -15.75 18.17
C PRO A 25 -2.85 -16.67 17.05
N ASP A 26 -3.60 -16.73 15.94
CA ASP A 26 -3.29 -17.52 14.75
C ASP A 26 -2.59 -16.71 13.65
N GLY A 27 -2.02 -15.56 14.01
CA GLY A 27 -1.25 -14.72 13.08
C GLY A 27 -0.09 -15.46 12.47
N GLU A 28 0.24 -15.12 11.22
CA GLU A 28 1.36 -15.72 10.52
C GLU A 28 2.67 -15.51 11.29
N PRO A 29 3.60 -16.48 11.21
CA PRO A 29 4.89 -16.34 11.86
C PRO A 29 5.66 -15.15 11.28
N ILE A 30 6.46 -14.51 12.14
CA ILE A 30 7.37 -13.45 11.72
C ILE A 30 8.40 -14.02 10.75
N ILE A 31 8.60 -13.35 9.63
CA ILE A 31 9.66 -13.65 8.67
C ILE A 31 10.74 -12.58 8.85
N GLU A 32 11.93 -13.00 9.21
CA GLU A 32 13.07 -12.10 9.39
C GLU A 32 13.44 -11.38 8.08
N LEU A 33 13.78 -10.09 8.18
CA LEU A 33 14.14 -9.28 7.01
C LEU A 33 15.24 -9.90 6.16
N ASP A 34 16.24 -10.50 6.79
CA ASP A 34 17.35 -11.15 6.08
C ASP A 34 16.88 -12.33 5.22
N THR A 35 15.93 -13.10 5.71
CA THR A 35 15.28 -14.18 4.95
C THR A 35 14.50 -13.61 3.76
N MET A 36 13.73 -12.53 3.95
CA MET A 36 13.00 -11.88 2.87
C MET A 36 13.93 -11.33 1.80
N LEU A 37 15.00 -10.63 2.18
CA LEU A 37 15.99 -10.11 1.24
C LEU A 37 16.66 -11.24 0.44
N LYS A 38 17.06 -12.32 1.11
CA LYS A 38 17.67 -13.49 0.48
C LYS A 38 16.73 -14.14 -0.54
N LEU A 39 15.48 -14.38 -0.17
CA LEU A 39 14.49 -14.99 -1.06
C LEU A 39 14.17 -14.08 -2.24
N THR A 40 14.00 -12.78 -2.01
CA THR A 40 13.75 -11.79 -3.07
C THR A 40 14.91 -11.74 -4.07
N ALA A 41 16.14 -11.68 -3.59
CA ALA A 41 17.33 -11.66 -4.45
C ALA A 41 17.56 -12.95 -5.24
N ALA A 42 17.11 -14.09 -4.69
CA ALA A 42 17.21 -15.39 -5.33
C ALA A 42 16.10 -15.66 -6.35
N ALA A 43 14.98 -14.97 -6.25
CA ALA A 43 13.84 -15.18 -7.14
C ALA A 43 14.16 -14.72 -8.56
N GLU A 44 13.99 -15.64 -9.52
CA GLU A 44 14.26 -15.39 -10.94
C GLU A 44 13.29 -16.15 -11.82
N VAL A 45 12.72 -15.47 -12.80
CA VAL A 45 11.88 -16.08 -13.84
C VAL A 45 12.34 -15.56 -15.20
N ASP A 46 12.76 -16.46 -16.09
CA ASP A 46 13.26 -16.13 -17.44
C ASP A 46 14.35 -15.05 -17.46
N GLY A 47 15.26 -15.08 -16.50
CA GLY A 47 16.32 -14.10 -16.34
C GLY A 47 15.88 -12.77 -15.72
N VAL A 48 14.62 -12.66 -15.30
CA VAL A 48 14.05 -11.48 -14.64
C VAL A 48 14.07 -11.66 -13.12
N LYS A 49 14.69 -10.73 -12.42
CA LYS A 49 14.78 -10.69 -10.96
C LYS A 49 14.07 -9.46 -10.40
N PHE A 50 13.82 -9.47 -9.11
CA PHE A 50 13.46 -8.26 -8.39
C PHE A 50 14.64 -7.28 -8.33
N ASP A 51 14.32 -6.00 -8.44
CA ASP A 51 15.27 -4.90 -8.31
C ASP A 51 15.35 -4.38 -6.87
N GLY A 52 14.30 -4.62 -6.07
CA GLY A 52 14.23 -4.08 -4.72
C GLY A 52 13.12 -4.67 -3.87
N VAL A 53 12.94 -4.03 -2.72
CA VAL A 53 11.93 -4.37 -1.72
C VAL A 53 11.23 -3.11 -1.23
N ASP A 54 9.94 -3.24 -0.90
CA ASP A 54 9.24 -2.27 -0.08
C ASP A 54 9.29 -2.73 1.38
N VAL A 55 9.54 -1.82 2.31
CA VAL A 55 9.79 -2.18 3.70
C VAL A 55 8.80 -1.53 4.67
N PHE A 56 8.54 -2.27 5.74
CA PHE A 56 7.70 -1.82 6.82
C PHE A 56 8.57 -1.26 7.96
N LEU A 57 8.27 -0.04 8.41
CA LEU A 57 9.01 0.60 9.49
C LEU A 57 8.51 0.13 10.86
N PHE A 58 8.59 -1.17 11.07
CA PHE A 58 8.14 -1.85 12.27
C PHE A 58 9.07 -3.03 12.61
N ALA A 59 9.36 -3.20 13.91
CA ALA A 59 10.14 -4.34 14.38
C ALA A 59 9.42 -5.67 14.05
N PRO A 60 10.15 -6.75 13.67
CA PRO A 60 11.61 -6.88 13.72
C PRO A 60 12.36 -6.40 12.46
N HIS A 61 11.68 -5.89 11.43
CA HIS A 61 12.34 -5.52 10.19
C HIS A 61 13.12 -4.22 10.32
N VAL A 62 12.44 -3.09 10.44
CA VAL A 62 13.04 -1.78 10.62
C VAL A 62 12.31 -1.08 11.75
N ASP A 63 12.97 -0.80 12.85
CA ASP A 63 12.37 -0.08 13.96
C ASP A 63 12.15 1.39 13.58
N ILE A 64 10.97 1.94 13.88
CA ILE A 64 10.66 3.36 13.66
C ILE A 64 11.54 4.29 14.48
N ASP A 65 12.18 3.79 15.54
CA ASP A 65 13.14 4.50 16.38
C ASP A 65 14.61 4.18 16.04
N SER A 66 14.85 3.54 14.86
CA SER A 66 16.20 3.22 14.35
C SER A 66 17.13 4.43 14.37
N LYS A 67 18.37 4.22 14.82
CA LYS A 67 19.41 5.24 14.82
C LYS A 67 20.20 5.21 13.51
N ASP A 68 21.02 6.22 13.28
CA ASP A 68 21.81 6.36 12.04
C ASP A 68 22.64 5.12 11.72
N ASP A 69 23.28 4.51 12.72
CA ASP A 69 24.09 3.32 12.51
C ASP A 69 23.25 2.07 12.18
N ASP A 70 22.00 1.99 12.65
CA ASP A 70 21.04 0.94 12.25
C ASP A 70 20.67 1.11 10.78
N LEU A 71 20.41 2.33 10.35
CA LEU A 71 20.07 2.64 8.95
C LEU A 71 21.25 2.42 8.00
N LYS A 72 22.47 2.71 8.42
CA LYS A 72 23.67 2.37 7.65
C LYS A 72 23.80 0.85 7.47
N ARG A 73 23.64 0.06 8.58
CA ARG A 73 23.67 -1.40 8.50
C ARG A 73 22.58 -1.96 7.59
N LEU A 74 21.37 -1.39 7.66
CA LEU A 74 20.27 -1.75 6.76
C LEU A 74 20.64 -1.47 5.31
N ALA A 75 21.16 -0.27 5.02
CA ALA A 75 21.55 0.11 3.67
C ALA A 75 22.65 -0.81 3.10
N ASP A 76 23.65 -1.16 3.92
CA ASP A 76 24.72 -2.07 3.52
C ASP A 76 24.19 -3.49 3.28
N LYS A 77 23.27 -3.95 4.14
CA LYS A 77 22.61 -5.25 4.00
C LYS A 77 21.83 -5.33 2.68
N VAL A 78 20.96 -4.36 2.39
CA VAL A 78 20.16 -4.34 1.16
C VAL A 78 21.06 -4.30 -0.08
N ARG A 79 22.10 -3.47 -0.08
CA ARG A 79 23.08 -3.43 -1.18
C ARG A 79 23.83 -4.76 -1.37
N SER A 80 24.13 -5.49 -0.29
CA SER A 80 24.82 -6.77 -0.39
C SER A 80 24.04 -7.84 -1.15
N TYR A 81 22.70 -7.67 -1.24
CA TYR A 81 21.82 -8.49 -2.06
C TYR A 81 21.58 -7.90 -3.47
N ASN A 82 22.22 -6.79 -3.84
CA ASN A 82 21.96 -6.03 -5.07
C ASN A 82 20.51 -5.56 -5.21
N LEU A 83 19.88 -5.22 -4.09
CA LEU A 83 18.51 -4.69 -4.02
C LEU A 83 18.52 -3.20 -3.66
N GLU A 84 17.43 -2.52 -3.97
CA GLU A 84 17.13 -1.18 -3.48
C GLU A 84 15.89 -1.20 -2.57
N ILE A 85 15.66 -0.10 -1.85
CA ILE A 85 14.43 0.11 -1.08
C ILE A 85 13.49 1.01 -1.90
N GLY A 86 12.25 0.61 -2.01
CA GLY A 86 11.17 1.38 -2.62
C GLY A 86 10.36 2.19 -1.61
N SER A 87 9.06 1.94 -1.60
CA SER A 87 8.15 2.54 -0.63
C SER A 87 8.47 2.04 0.79
N VAL A 88 8.27 2.92 1.77
CA VAL A 88 8.33 2.55 3.18
C VAL A 88 6.98 2.79 3.84
N VAL A 89 6.56 1.91 4.75
CA VAL A 89 5.29 2.04 5.46
C VAL A 89 5.51 2.69 6.82
N ALA A 90 4.87 3.83 7.06
CA ALA A 90 4.86 4.45 8.37
C ALA A 90 3.89 3.69 9.30
N PRO A 91 4.33 3.27 10.49
CA PRO A 91 3.49 2.52 11.42
C PRO A 91 2.58 3.47 12.19
N VAL A 92 1.53 3.96 11.54
CA VAL A 92 0.64 5.01 12.08
C VAL A 92 -0.38 4.51 13.11
N TRP A 93 -0.50 3.20 13.32
CA TRP A 93 -1.53 2.57 14.14
C TRP A 93 -1.21 2.63 15.65
N PRO A 94 -2.24 2.63 16.52
CA PRO A 94 -2.04 2.64 17.98
C PRO A 94 -1.13 1.53 18.51
N PRO A 95 -1.24 0.25 18.06
CA PRO A 95 -0.36 -0.82 18.56
C PRO A 95 1.13 -0.62 18.29
N THR A 96 1.47 0.26 17.34
CA THR A 96 2.85 0.57 16.95
C THR A 96 3.35 1.91 17.51
N GLY A 97 2.62 2.51 18.45
CA GLY A 97 2.92 3.82 19.00
C GLY A 97 2.36 4.99 18.20
N GLY A 98 1.57 4.71 17.17
CA GLY A 98 0.82 5.71 16.41
C GLY A 98 -0.50 6.10 17.05
N GLY A 99 -1.39 6.67 16.25
CA GLY A 99 -2.70 7.13 16.69
C GLY A 99 -3.75 6.87 15.62
N SER A 100 -4.68 7.83 15.48
CA SER A 100 -5.74 7.77 14.47
C SER A 100 -5.82 9.11 13.75
N ALA A 101 -6.01 9.07 12.44
CA ALA A 101 -6.13 10.31 11.65
C ALA A 101 -7.43 11.08 11.93
N MET A 102 -8.44 10.45 12.51
CA MET A 102 -9.70 11.10 12.92
C MET A 102 -9.93 11.11 14.43
N GLY A 103 -8.99 10.61 15.22
CA GLY A 103 -9.11 10.51 16.67
C GLY A 103 -9.04 11.86 17.39
N SER A 104 -8.85 11.81 18.70
CA SER A 104 -8.54 13.00 19.51
C SER A 104 -7.34 13.76 18.96
N GLU A 105 -7.14 14.99 19.40
CA GLU A 105 -5.97 15.76 18.98
C GLU A 105 -4.66 15.07 19.36
N ALA A 106 -4.60 14.41 20.52
CA ALA A 106 -3.43 13.63 20.94
C ALA A 106 -3.15 12.47 19.98
N GLU A 107 -4.16 11.71 19.57
CA GLU A 107 -4.01 10.61 18.61
C GLU A 107 -3.60 11.10 17.22
N ARG A 108 -4.17 12.21 16.75
CA ARG A 108 -3.75 12.83 15.50
C ARG A 108 -2.32 13.34 15.54
N ASN A 109 -1.86 13.84 16.70
CA ASN A 109 -0.46 14.23 16.91
C ASN A 109 0.46 13.02 16.88
N GLN A 110 0.09 11.91 17.50
CA GLN A 110 0.84 10.64 17.44
C GLN A 110 0.92 10.12 16.00
N PHE A 111 -0.18 10.13 15.25
CA PHE A 111 -0.20 9.80 13.84
C PHE A 111 0.82 10.61 13.04
N VAL A 112 0.77 11.95 13.17
CA VAL A 112 1.67 12.87 12.47
C VAL A 112 3.12 12.65 12.88
N GLU A 113 3.39 12.31 14.15
CA GLU A 113 4.74 12.03 14.62
C GLU A 113 5.32 10.75 14.02
N GLN A 114 4.50 9.69 13.85
CA GLN A 114 4.95 8.47 13.17
C GLN A 114 5.27 8.75 11.70
N VAL A 115 4.46 9.56 11.02
CA VAL A 115 4.77 9.99 9.66
C VAL A 115 6.08 10.78 9.62
N ARG A 116 6.32 11.68 10.58
CA ARG A 116 7.58 12.44 10.68
C ARG A 116 8.78 11.51 10.78
N LYS A 117 8.75 10.57 11.71
CA LYS A 117 9.82 9.58 11.91
C LYS A 117 10.03 8.74 10.65
N GLY A 118 8.94 8.25 10.04
CA GLY A 118 8.99 7.49 8.80
C GLY A 118 9.64 8.27 7.65
N CYS A 119 9.28 9.54 7.47
CA CYS A 119 9.88 10.41 6.46
C CYS A 119 11.38 10.70 6.73
N GLN A 120 11.78 10.84 8.00
CA GLN A 120 13.19 11.02 8.37
C GLN A 120 14.02 9.78 8.05
N ILE A 121 13.53 8.58 8.38
CA ILE A 121 14.17 7.31 8.01
C ILE A 121 14.25 7.18 6.48
N ALA A 122 13.15 7.43 5.79
CA ALA A 122 13.06 7.36 4.35
C ALA A 122 14.06 8.29 3.66
N ARG A 123 14.14 9.54 4.10
CA ARG A 123 15.14 10.51 3.63
C ARG A 123 16.55 10.01 3.91
N ARG A 124 16.82 9.51 5.11
CA ARG A 124 18.16 9.02 5.46
C ARG A 124 18.60 7.84 4.59
N LEU A 125 17.71 6.89 4.30
CA LEU A 125 17.99 5.78 3.37
C LEU A 125 18.27 6.28 1.93
N ARG A 126 17.63 7.38 1.51
CA ARG A 126 17.92 8.04 0.24
C ARG A 126 19.30 8.69 0.24
N GLU A 127 19.68 9.40 1.31
CA GLU A 127 21.02 9.99 1.47
C GLU A 127 22.11 8.91 1.50
N LEU A 128 21.81 7.74 2.05
CA LEU A 128 22.68 6.56 2.00
C LEU A 128 22.73 5.89 0.62
N GLY A 129 21.94 6.34 -0.35
CA GLY A 129 21.99 5.87 -1.73
C GLY A 129 21.34 4.50 -1.98
N VAL A 130 20.55 3.98 -1.02
CA VAL A 130 19.86 2.69 -1.17
C VAL A 130 18.40 2.83 -1.54
N ARG A 131 17.85 4.05 -1.47
CA ARG A 131 16.46 4.37 -1.78
C ARG A 131 16.40 5.55 -2.77
N PRO A 132 16.11 5.29 -4.06
CA PRO A 132 16.29 6.31 -5.11
C PRO A 132 15.18 7.36 -5.20
N TYR A 133 14.02 7.18 -4.51
CA TYR A 133 12.88 8.11 -4.59
C TYR A 133 12.09 8.17 -3.29
N GLY A 134 11.12 9.09 -3.20
CA GLY A 134 10.42 9.42 -1.97
C GLY A 134 8.92 9.05 -1.97
N ILE A 135 8.56 7.88 -1.42
CA ILE A 135 7.18 7.53 -1.08
C ILE A 135 7.13 6.87 0.30
N VAL A 136 6.26 7.41 1.16
CA VAL A 136 5.91 6.84 2.46
C VAL A 136 4.43 6.46 2.42
N ARG A 137 4.13 5.19 2.62
CA ARG A 137 2.76 4.68 2.67
C ARG A 137 2.13 4.99 4.03
N ILE A 138 0.86 5.37 4.00
CA ILE A 138 0.00 5.60 5.17
C ILE A 138 -1.40 5.06 4.93
N ASP A 139 -2.18 4.94 6.00
CA ASP A 139 -3.64 4.76 5.99
C ASP A 139 -4.28 5.69 7.03
N SER A 140 -5.59 5.60 7.28
CA SER A 140 -6.27 6.46 8.26
C SER A 140 -6.16 6.02 9.71
N ALA A 141 -5.70 4.81 9.96
CA ALA A 141 -5.59 4.19 11.29
C ALA A 141 -6.92 4.25 12.10
N CYS A 142 -8.06 4.14 11.43
CA CYS A 142 -9.38 4.13 12.05
C CYS A 142 -10.36 3.21 11.30
N GLY A 143 -11.30 2.62 12.04
CA GLY A 143 -12.28 1.70 11.46
C GLY A 143 -13.45 2.40 10.76
N PRO A 144 -14.10 1.75 9.76
CA PRO A 144 -15.27 2.29 9.09
C PRO A 144 -16.46 2.51 10.04
N GLY A 145 -16.61 1.65 11.07
CA GLY A 145 -17.68 1.76 12.05
C GLY A 145 -17.57 3.01 12.93
N ASP A 146 -16.36 3.42 13.30
CA ASP A 146 -16.15 4.66 14.03
C ASP A 146 -16.32 5.87 13.11
N TRP A 147 -15.82 5.80 11.89
CA TRP A 147 -16.00 6.82 10.87
C TRP A 147 -17.50 7.07 10.59
N ALA A 148 -18.32 6.02 10.55
CA ALA A 148 -19.76 6.10 10.25
C ALA A 148 -20.59 6.78 11.33
N LYS A 149 -20.06 7.03 12.53
CA LYS A 149 -20.75 7.77 13.60
C LYS A 149 -20.91 9.25 13.25
N ASP A 150 -19.96 9.83 12.52
CA ASP A 150 -20.01 11.18 11.97
C ASP A 150 -19.18 11.21 10.65
N PRO A 151 -19.75 10.75 9.53
CA PRO A 151 -19.00 10.62 8.28
C PRO A 151 -18.38 11.93 7.78
N GLU A 152 -19.09 13.03 7.91
CA GLU A 152 -18.63 14.34 7.42
C GLU A 152 -17.52 14.90 8.33
N GLY A 153 -17.71 14.88 9.64
CA GLY A 153 -16.72 15.34 10.60
C GLY A 153 -15.46 14.45 10.58
N SER A 154 -15.65 13.12 10.54
CA SER A 154 -14.56 12.17 10.45
C SER A 154 -13.71 12.38 9.18
N GLN A 155 -14.37 12.55 8.03
CA GLN A 155 -13.67 12.79 6.76
C GLN A 155 -12.86 14.10 6.79
N LYS A 156 -13.41 15.16 7.38
CA LYS A 156 -12.72 16.45 7.57
C LYS A 156 -11.48 16.30 8.48
N LEU A 157 -11.61 15.55 9.58
CA LEU A 157 -10.49 15.32 10.50
C LEU A 157 -9.37 14.54 9.85
N ILE A 158 -9.69 13.47 9.10
CA ILE A 158 -8.67 12.69 8.35
C ILE A 158 -7.95 13.61 7.35
N ALA A 159 -8.69 14.37 6.55
CA ALA A 159 -8.11 15.29 5.57
C ALA A 159 -7.20 16.36 6.22
N GLN A 160 -7.60 16.90 7.38
CA GLN A 160 -6.77 17.84 8.14
C GLN A 160 -5.49 17.21 8.65
N THR A 161 -5.58 15.98 9.17
CA THR A 161 -4.41 15.23 9.65
C THR A 161 -3.46 14.89 8.52
N PHE A 162 -4.00 14.46 7.37
CA PHE A 162 -3.20 14.19 6.16
C PHE A 162 -2.51 15.44 5.62
N ARG A 163 -3.14 16.63 5.68
CA ARG A 163 -2.46 17.88 5.31
C ARG A 163 -1.25 18.16 6.20
N ARG A 164 -1.41 18.02 7.52
CA ARG A 164 -0.30 18.21 8.47
C ARG A 164 0.85 17.22 8.19
N ALA A 165 0.52 15.97 7.93
CA ALA A 165 1.47 14.94 7.56
C ALA A 165 2.14 15.25 6.21
N ALA A 166 1.38 15.77 5.23
CA ALA A 166 1.88 16.15 3.92
C ALA A 166 2.92 17.29 3.99
N ASP A 167 2.66 18.29 4.81
CA ASP A 167 3.61 19.40 4.97
C ASP A 167 4.97 18.88 5.51
N ILE A 168 4.93 17.95 6.45
CA ILE A 168 6.14 17.26 6.98
C ILE A 168 6.82 16.41 5.90
N ALA A 169 6.06 15.65 5.14
CA ALA A 169 6.61 14.81 4.08
C ALA A 169 7.31 15.65 3.00
N ALA A 170 6.67 16.75 2.58
CA ALA A 170 7.24 17.67 1.61
C ALA A 170 8.58 18.27 2.08
N ASP A 171 8.69 18.66 3.36
CA ASP A 171 9.92 19.17 3.96
C ASP A 171 11.07 18.13 3.95
N GLN A 172 10.73 16.84 3.96
CA GLN A 172 11.69 15.74 3.86
C GLN A 172 11.95 15.29 2.41
N GLY A 173 11.26 15.90 1.42
CA GLY A 173 11.31 15.49 0.02
C GLY A 173 10.63 14.15 -0.24
N GLU A 174 9.62 13.80 0.58
CA GLU A 174 8.82 12.61 0.49
C GLU A 174 7.41 12.93 0.00
N ARG A 175 6.71 11.92 -0.51
CA ARG A 175 5.27 11.94 -0.81
C ARG A 175 4.57 10.87 0.02
N LEU A 176 3.30 11.10 0.33
CA LEU A 176 2.47 10.16 1.07
C LEU A 176 1.55 9.40 0.13
N ALA A 177 1.67 8.10 0.08
CA ALA A 177 0.75 7.23 -0.63
C ALA A 177 -0.28 6.68 0.37
N ALA A 178 -1.54 7.12 0.25
CA ALA A 178 -2.63 6.64 1.08
C ALA A 178 -3.16 5.32 0.50
N GLU A 179 -2.98 4.22 1.22
CA GLU A 179 -3.48 2.92 0.81
C GLU A 179 -4.92 2.73 1.27
N GLY A 180 -5.79 2.60 0.29
CA GLY A 180 -7.21 2.41 0.52
C GLY A 180 -7.57 0.95 0.67
N GLU A 181 -7.96 0.55 1.87
CA GLU A 181 -8.49 -0.77 2.19
C GLU A 181 -9.90 -0.66 2.76
N ILE A 182 -10.70 -1.70 2.61
CA ILE A 182 -12.09 -1.71 3.12
C ILE A 182 -12.19 -1.58 4.65
N CYS A 183 -11.11 -1.83 5.37
CA CYS A 183 -11.04 -1.73 6.83
C CYS A 183 -10.69 -0.33 7.34
N TRP A 184 -10.30 0.62 6.48
CA TRP A 184 -9.91 1.96 6.91
C TRP A 184 -11.03 2.99 6.69
N GLY A 185 -11.51 3.59 7.76
CA GLY A 185 -12.53 4.64 7.72
C GLY A 185 -12.11 5.82 6.85
N GLY A 186 -13.04 6.34 6.06
CA GLY A 186 -12.78 7.41 5.09
C GLY A 186 -12.05 6.99 3.82
N MET A 187 -11.54 5.76 3.78
CA MET A 187 -10.78 5.17 2.67
C MET A 187 -11.36 3.82 2.21
N HIS A 188 -12.46 3.37 2.82
CA HIS A 188 -13.06 2.05 2.68
C HIS A 188 -13.81 1.81 1.36
N SER A 189 -13.88 2.82 0.50
CA SER A 189 -14.39 2.69 -0.88
C SER A 189 -13.67 3.63 -1.83
N TRP A 190 -13.75 3.34 -3.12
CA TRP A 190 -13.11 4.15 -4.14
C TRP A 190 -13.61 5.61 -4.18
N LYS A 191 -14.92 5.86 -3.93
CA LYS A 191 -15.44 7.23 -3.90
C LYS A 191 -15.01 7.97 -2.65
N ARG A 192 -15.02 7.29 -1.48
CA ARG A 192 -14.52 7.89 -0.23
C ARG A 192 -13.05 8.23 -0.33
N MET A 193 -12.28 7.37 -1.00
CA MET A 193 -10.85 7.62 -1.25
C MET A 193 -10.64 8.87 -2.12
N VAL A 194 -11.33 9.00 -3.25
CA VAL A 194 -11.25 10.19 -4.10
C VAL A 194 -11.66 11.44 -3.30
N GLN A 195 -12.79 11.39 -2.59
CA GLN A 195 -13.26 12.49 -1.74
C GLN A 195 -12.21 12.92 -0.71
N LEU A 196 -11.54 11.95 -0.06
CA LEU A 196 -10.50 12.24 0.91
C LEU A 196 -9.31 12.96 0.28
N LEU A 197 -8.85 12.48 -0.87
CA LEU A 197 -7.72 13.09 -1.59
C LEU A 197 -8.05 14.52 -2.05
N GLU A 198 -9.25 14.74 -2.57
CA GLU A 198 -9.75 16.09 -2.92
C GLU A 198 -9.79 17.00 -1.70
N MET A 199 -10.38 16.52 -0.59
CA MET A 199 -10.46 17.30 0.66
C MET A 199 -9.09 17.55 1.28
N THR A 200 -8.12 16.65 1.11
CA THR A 200 -6.75 16.85 1.58
C THR A 200 -6.06 17.98 0.84
N ASP A 201 -6.37 18.18 -0.44
CA ASP A 201 -5.88 19.30 -1.26
C ASP A 201 -4.34 19.45 -1.22
N ARG A 202 -3.63 18.34 -1.45
CA ARG A 202 -2.16 18.28 -1.57
C ARG A 202 -1.74 17.36 -2.72
N PRO A 203 -2.21 17.60 -3.97
CA PRO A 203 -2.06 16.65 -5.09
C PRO A 203 -0.60 16.37 -5.48
N GLY A 204 0.33 17.27 -5.15
CA GLY A 204 1.76 17.06 -5.38
C GLY A 204 2.46 16.20 -4.34
N VAL A 205 1.85 16.00 -3.17
CA VAL A 205 2.45 15.33 -2.01
C VAL A 205 1.65 14.11 -1.56
N VAL A 206 0.32 14.20 -1.53
CA VAL A 206 -0.54 13.08 -1.14
C VAL A 206 -1.20 12.49 -2.38
N GLY A 207 -1.09 11.19 -2.53
CA GLY A 207 -1.74 10.44 -3.57
C GLY A 207 -2.24 9.09 -3.08
N PHE A 208 -2.75 8.30 -4.01
CA PHE A 208 -3.28 6.97 -3.75
C PHE A 208 -2.19 5.91 -3.94
N GLN A 209 -2.11 4.96 -3.02
CA GLN A 209 -1.49 3.67 -3.29
C GLN A 209 -2.56 2.73 -3.81
N ALA A 210 -2.39 2.29 -5.03
CA ALA A 210 -3.23 1.26 -5.61
C ALA A 210 -2.68 -0.12 -5.24
N ASP A 211 -3.48 -0.91 -4.54
CA ASP A 211 -3.27 -2.35 -4.41
C ASP A 211 -4.41 -3.09 -5.12
N MET A 212 -4.04 -4.07 -5.95
CA MET A 212 -5.02 -4.81 -6.74
C MET A 212 -5.96 -5.65 -5.88
N ALA A 213 -5.49 -6.18 -4.76
CA ALA A 213 -6.30 -6.98 -3.86
C ALA A 213 -7.37 -6.12 -3.17
N HIS A 214 -6.98 -4.95 -2.68
CA HIS A 214 -7.91 -4.05 -1.98
C HIS A 214 -8.90 -3.40 -2.93
N THR A 215 -8.44 -2.99 -4.11
CA THR A 215 -9.32 -2.36 -5.11
C THR A 215 -10.32 -3.34 -5.72
N LEU A 216 -10.02 -4.65 -5.77
CA LEU A 216 -11.01 -5.67 -6.08
C LEU A 216 -12.21 -5.60 -5.12
N LEU A 217 -11.95 -5.49 -3.82
CA LEU A 217 -12.99 -5.47 -2.78
C LEU A 217 -13.86 -4.20 -2.84
N TYR A 218 -13.31 -3.09 -3.32
CA TYR A 218 -14.11 -1.89 -3.59
C TYR A 218 -15.20 -2.14 -4.64
N THR A 219 -14.93 -2.96 -5.67
CA THR A 219 -15.95 -3.29 -6.68
C THR A 219 -17.13 -4.04 -6.09
N LEU A 220 -16.93 -4.74 -4.98
CA LEU A 220 -17.96 -5.52 -4.27
C LEU A 220 -18.76 -4.70 -3.25
N GLY A 221 -18.29 -3.50 -2.89
CA GLY A 221 -18.99 -2.58 -1.98
C GLY A 221 -19.11 -3.10 -0.54
N TYR A 222 -18.10 -3.77 0.01
CA TYR A 222 -18.16 -4.42 1.32
C TYR A 222 -18.63 -3.52 2.46
N ASN A 223 -17.96 -2.38 2.67
CA ASN A 223 -18.30 -1.43 3.73
C ASN A 223 -18.95 -0.15 3.18
N ALA A 224 -19.29 -0.15 1.89
CA ALA A 224 -19.95 0.95 1.19
C ALA A 224 -20.80 0.36 0.05
N PRO A 225 -21.96 -0.26 0.37
CA PRO A 225 -22.81 -0.88 -0.64
C PRO A 225 -23.33 0.14 -1.68
N GLU A 226 -23.43 1.41 -1.32
CA GLU A 226 -23.77 2.52 -2.21
C GLU A 226 -22.71 2.80 -3.29
N ASP A 227 -21.48 2.37 -3.08
CA ASP A 227 -20.36 2.56 -4.01
C ASP A 227 -20.01 1.29 -4.80
N ARG A 228 -20.83 0.26 -4.65
CA ARG A 228 -20.68 -1.03 -5.34
C ARG A 228 -20.77 -0.84 -6.86
N ILE A 229 -19.92 -1.56 -7.58
CA ILE A 229 -19.90 -1.59 -9.06
C ILE A 229 -20.43 -2.92 -9.57
N LEU A 230 -20.03 -4.04 -8.96
CA LEU A 230 -20.52 -5.37 -9.30
C LEU A 230 -21.89 -5.63 -8.65
N PRO A 231 -22.75 -6.48 -9.23
CA PRO A 231 -24.03 -6.85 -8.62
C PRO A 231 -23.87 -7.41 -7.20
N GLU A 232 -24.91 -7.28 -6.37
CA GLU A 232 -24.91 -7.77 -5.00
C GLU A 232 -24.64 -9.28 -4.90
N ASN A 233 -25.25 -10.06 -5.80
CA ASN A 233 -25.10 -11.52 -5.85
C ASN A 233 -24.08 -11.92 -6.93
N TRP A 234 -22.94 -11.24 -7.00
CA TRP A 234 -21.90 -11.52 -7.96
C TRP A 234 -21.31 -12.92 -7.78
N ASN A 235 -21.33 -13.71 -8.83
CA ASN A 235 -20.96 -15.13 -8.81
C ASN A 235 -19.69 -15.46 -9.60
N TRP A 236 -18.94 -14.45 -10.06
CA TRP A 236 -17.68 -14.58 -10.80
C TRP A 236 -17.79 -15.25 -12.19
N SER A 237 -19.01 -15.48 -12.70
CA SER A 237 -19.23 -16.18 -13.97
C SER A 237 -18.98 -15.35 -15.22
N ASP A 238 -18.87 -14.02 -15.07
CA ASP A 238 -18.68 -13.08 -16.19
C ASP A 238 -17.37 -12.28 -16.03
N PRO A 239 -16.25 -12.79 -16.57
CA PRO A 239 -14.97 -12.11 -16.52
C PRO A 239 -14.96 -10.73 -17.19
N ALA A 240 -15.78 -10.53 -18.23
CA ALA A 240 -15.85 -9.25 -18.92
C ALA A 240 -16.48 -8.17 -18.04
N LYS A 241 -17.48 -8.52 -17.25
CA LYS A 241 -18.11 -7.61 -16.29
C LYS A 241 -17.19 -7.26 -15.14
N LEU A 242 -16.39 -8.21 -14.64
CA LEU A 242 -15.35 -7.94 -13.65
C LEU A 242 -14.31 -6.97 -14.22
N ASP A 243 -13.82 -7.24 -15.42
CA ASP A 243 -12.85 -6.39 -16.09
C ASP A 243 -13.36 -4.95 -16.27
N GLN A 244 -14.62 -4.80 -16.69
CA GLN A 244 -15.25 -3.48 -16.82
C GLN A 244 -15.38 -2.76 -15.47
N ALA A 245 -15.74 -3.47 -14.41
CA ALA A 245 -15.84 -2.91 -13.06
C ALA A 245 -14.47 -2.40 -12.57
N LEU A 246 -13.41 -3.20 -12.75
CA LEU A 246 -12.05 -2.81 -12.41
C LEU A 246 -11.55 -1.65 -13.27
N ALA A 247 -11.84 -1.64 -14.57
CA ALA A 247 -11.49 -0.52 -15.44
C ALA A 247 -12.18 0.79 -15.01
N THR A 248 -13.46 0.72 -14.62
CA THR A 248 -14.23 1.87 -14.13
C THR A 248 -13.62 2.45 -12.85
N LEU A 249 -13.34 1.60 -11.87
CA LEU A 249 -12.70 1.98 -10.61
C LEU A 249 -11.32 2.58 -10.85
N THR A 250 -10.52 1.91 -11.67
CA THR A 250 -9.16 2.35 -11.99
C THR A 250 -9.17 3.71 -12.70
N ALA A 251 -10.11 3.97 -13.59
CA ALA A 251 -10.21 5.27 -14.26
C ALA A 251 -10.43 6.42 -13.28
N ALA A 252 -11.16 6.19 -12.18
CA ALA A 252 -11.39 7.20 -11.13
C ALA A 252 -10.16 7.41 -10.23
N LEU A 253 -9.44 6.34 -9.86
CA LEU A 253 -8.35 6.39 -8.90
C LEU A 253 -6.98 6.63 -9.54
N ARG A 254 -6.76 6.21 -10.78
CA ARG A 254 -5.48 6.33 -11.49
C ARG A 254 -4.91 7.76 -11.56
N PRO A 255 -5.69 8.85 -11.70
CA PRO A 255 -5.15 10.21 -11.65
C PRO A 255 -4.45 10.54 -10.33
N TRP A 256 -4.90 9.95 -9.23
CA TRP A 256 -4.38 10.14 -7.87
C TRP A 256 -3.25 9.16 -7.53
N THR A 257 -3.10 8.07 -8.27
CA THR A 257 -2.19 6.98 -7.92
C THR A 257 -0.73 7.39 -8.11
N ILE A 258 0.08 7.22 -7.08
CA ILE A 258 1.51 7.51 -7.07
C ILE A 258 2.36 6.29 -6.71
N ASP A 259 1.75 5.21 -6.22
CA ASP A 259 2.36 3.94 -5.88
C ASP A 259 1.45 2.80 -6.29
N PHE A 260 2.01 1.64 -6.67
CA PHE A 260 1.23 0.55 -7.22
C PHE A 260 1.73 -0.83 -6.80
N HIS A 261 0.85 -1.58 -6.16
CA HIS A 261 1.05 -2.96 -5.75
C HIS A 261 0.24 -3.93 -6.63
N VAL A 262 0.92 -4.95 -7.10
CA VAL A 262 0.32 -6.08 -7.81
C VAL A 262 0.07 -7.20 -6.80
N ALA A 263 -1.16 -7.62 -6.67
CA ALA A 263 -1.56 -8.67 -5.75
C ALA A 263 -2.66 -9.55 -6.35
N GLN A 264 -2.81 -10.76 -5.84
CA GLN A 264 -3.94 -11.64 -6.09
C GLN A 264 -4.84 -11.67 -4.85
N ASN A 265 -6.15 -11.86 -5.03
CA ASN A 265 -7.12 -11.93 -3.95
C ASN A 265 -8.23 -12.94 -4.29
N ASP A 266 -8.68 -13.71 -3.31
CA ASP A 266 -9.79 -14.67 -3.45
C ASP A 266 -11.16 -14.07 -3.16
N ALA A 267 -11.22 -12.80 -2.83
CA ALA A 267 -12.41 -12.05 -2.39
C ALA A 267 -13.04 -12.56 -1.08
N THR A 268 -12.30 -13.31 -0.29
CA THR A 268 -12.75 -13.76 1.02
C THR A 268 -12.44 -12.71 2.07
N VAL A 269 -13.47 -12.20 2.75
CA VAL A 269 -13.32 -11.25 3.86
C VAL A 269 -13.83 -11.92 5.13
N LYS A 270 -12.95 -12.12 6.10
CA LYS A 270 -13.23 -12.82 7.36
C LYS A 270 -12.60 -12.09 8.54
N GLY A 271 -12.96 -12.55 9.72
CA GLY A 271 -12.26 -12.28 10.96
C GLY A 271 -12.28 -10.83 11.44
N SER A 272 -11.37 -10.53 12.34
CA SER A 272 -11.27 -9.24 13.04
C SER A 272 -9.97 -8.49 12.78
N GLY A 273 -8.95 -9.13 12.24
CA GLY A 273 -7.68 -8.51 11.86
C GLY A 273 -7.80 -7.65 10.60
N SER A 274 -6.84 -6.78 10.34
CA SER A 274 -6.84 -5.94 9.16
C SER A 274 -6.82 -6.78 7.87
N HIS A 275 -5.99 -7.78 7.81
CA HIS A 275 -5.87 -8.66 6.65
C HIS A 275 -7.11 -9.52 6.41
N ASP A 276 -7.70 -10.07 7.46
CA ASP A 276 -8.94 -10.82 7.35
C ASP A 276 -10.08 -9.95 6.83
N LYS A 277 -10.05 -8.66 7.15
CA LYS A 277 -11.04 -7.67 6.70
C LYS A 277 -10.79 -7.13 5.29
N THR A 278 -9.62 -7.40 4.72
CA THR A 278 -9.22 -6.87 3.40
C THR A 278 -9.26 -7.91 2.30
N GLY A 279 -9.71 -9.11 2.60
CA GLY A 279 -9.63 -10.26 1.70
C GLY A 279 -8.25 -10.92 1.73
N LYS A 280 -8.22 -12.20 1.43
CA LYS A 280 -6.98 -12.97 1.47
C LYS A 280 -6.15 -12.69 0.22
N HIS A 281 -4.95 -12.15 0.39
CA HIS A 281 -3.94 -12.19 -0.65
C HIS A 281 -3.55 -13.65 -0.92
N CYS A 282 -3.42 -14.01 -2.18
CA CYS A 282 -3.18 -15.38 -2.61
C CYS A 282 -1.96 -15.45 -3.52
N LEU A 283 -1.46 -16.67 -3.75
CA LEU A 283 -0.47 -16.91 -4.80
C LEU A 283 -0.99 -16.46 -6.17
N PRO A 284 -0.14 -16.02 -7.09
CA PRO A 284 -0.57 -15.54 -8.41
C PRO A 284 -1.41 -16.55 -9.19
N ASN A 285 -1.15 -17.84 -8.97
CA ASN A 285 -1.82 -18.98 -9.61
C ASN A 285 -2.81 -19.70 -8.69
N ASP A 286 -3.23 -19.08 -7.59
CA ASP A 286 -4.25 -19.67 -6.71
C ASP A 286 -5.54 -19.92 -7.49
N PRO A 287 -6.10 -21.15 -7.45
CA PRO A 287 -7.31 -21.50 -8.18
C PRO A 287 -8.56 -20.72 -7.70
N ASN A 288 -8.53 -20.16 -6.49
CA ASN A 288 -9.58 -19.31 -5.95
C ASN A 288 -9.35 -17.81 -6.27
N GLY A 289 -8.17 -17.43 -6.74
CA GLY A 289 -7.83 -16.06 -7.11
C GLY A 289 -8.79 -15.49 -8.15
N LYS A 290 -9.19 -14.23 -7.96
CA LYS A 290 -10.22 -13.57 -8.79
C LYS A 290 -9.62 -12.68 -9.87
N LEU A 291 -8.33 -12.36 -9.77
CA LEU A 291 -7.68 -11.41 -10.67
C LEU A 291 -6.92 -12.11 -11.80
N SER A 292 -7.11 -11.65 -13.02
CA SER A 292 -6.18 -11.88 -14.12
C SER A 292 -5.04 -10.88 -14.00
N ILE A 293 -3.95 -11.27 -13.33
CA ILE A 293 -2.90 -10.35 -12.86
C ILE A 293 -2.42 -9.42 -13.97
N ALA A 294 -1.95 -9.96 -15.08
CA ALA A 294 -1.39 -9.16 -16.18
C ALA A 294 -2.42 -8.21 -16.81
N ARG A 295 -3.67 -8.68 -16.98
CA ARG A 295 -4.74 -7.89 -17.56
C ARG A 295 -5.17 -6.75 -16.64
N HIS A 296 -5.45 -7.06 -15.38
CA HIS A 296 -5.97 -6.08 -14.45
C HIS A 296 -4.89 -5.09 -13.99
N ALA A 297 -3.62 -5.50 -13.87
CA ALA A 297 -2.50 -4.58 -13.70
C ALA A 297 -2.39 -3.61 -14.88
N GLY A 298 -2.74 -4.07 -16.08
CA GLY A 298 -2.78 -3.23 -17.28
C GLY A 298 -3.65 -1.99 -17.14
N HIS A 299 -4.76 -2.05 -16.40
CA HIS A 299 -5.63 -0.89 -16.15
C HIS A 299 -4.91 0.23 -15.37
N TRP A 300 -3.99 -0.11 -14.47
CA TRP A 300 -3.18 0.86 -13.72
C TRP A 300 -2.00 1.40 -14.51
N MET A 301 -1.42 0.56 -15.37
CA MET A 301 -0.17 0.84 -16.06
C MET A 301 -0.35 1.40 -17.47
N ARG A 302 -1.57 1.44 -18.00
CA ARG A 302 -1.89 1.93 -19.32
C ARG A 302 -3.03 2.94 -19.28
N ASP A 303 -2.99 3.89 -20.22
CA ASP A 303 -4.12 4.78 -20.45
C ASP A 303 -5.25 4.05 -21.24
N SER A 304 -6.34 4.76 -21.50
CA SER A 304 -7.48 4.25 -22.28
C SER A 304 -7.15 3.88 -23.73
N TYR A 305 -6.01 4.33 -24.23
CA TYR A 305 -5.50 4.03 -25.58
C TYR A 305 -4.47 2.89 -25.57
N GLY A 306 -4.19 2.32 -24.38
CA GLY A 306 -3.21 1.26 -24.21
C GLY A 306 -1.75 1.72 -24.12
N ASN A 307 -1.49 3.02 -24.09
CA ASN A 307 -0.13 3.54 -23.95
C ASN A 307 0.38 3.38 -22.50
N PRO A 308 1.65 3.01 -22.28
CA PRO A 308 2.22 2.88 -20.95
C PRO A 308 2.19 4.18 -20.18
N LEU A 309 1.71 4.12 -18.94
CA LEU A 309 1.82 5.20 -17.96
C LEU A 309 3.16 5.06 -17.21
N ARG A 310 4.06 6.00 -17.39
CA ARG A 310 5.43 5.91 -16.86
C ARG A 310 5.64 6.70 -15.57
N LYS A 311 4.62 6.84 -14.77
CA LYS A 311 4.71 7.64 -13.54
C LYS A 311 5.18 6.87 -12.31
N TYR A 312 5.27 5.54 -12.41
CA TYR A 312 5.74 4.70 -11.31
C TYR A 312 7.25 4.45 -11.45
N HIS A 313 7.97 4.60 -10.35
CA HIS A 313 9.37 4.20 -10.29
C HIS A 313 9.51 2.68 -10.26
N HIS A 314 8.67 2.03 -9.48
CA HIS A 314 8.57 0.59 -9.38
C HIS A 314 7.10 0.13 -9.34
N ILE A 315 6.91 -1.14 -9.50
CA ILE A 315 5.71 -1.89 -9.14
C ILE A 315 6.11 -2.95 -8.12
N CYS A 316 5.31 -3.13 -7.10
CA CYS A 316 5.61 -4.05 -6.03
C CYS A 316 4.68 -5.27 -6.10
N TRP A 317 5.25 -6.48 -6.01
CA TRP A 317 4.47 -7.67 -5.73
C TRP A 317 4.12 -7.71 -4.24
N ASP A 318 2.83 -7.66 -3.92
CA ASP A 318 2.33 -7.78 -2.56
C ASP A 318 1.71 -9.16 -2.34
N GLY A 319 2.56 -10.07 -1.88
CA GLY A 319 2.18 -11.42 -1.48
C GLY A 319 2.21 -11.62 0.03
N CYS A 320 2.06 -10.56 0.81
CA CYS A 320 2.37 -10.49 2.24
C CYS A 320 1.60 -11.46 3.14
N MET A 321 0.69 -12.25 2.59
CA MET A 321 -0.27 -13.05 3.37
C MET A 321 -0.17 -14.54 3.09
N PHE A 322 0.96 -14.98 2.59
CA PHE A 322 1.20 -16.41 2.42
C PHE A 322 1.66 -17.03 3.74
N PRO A 323 1.09 -18.21 4.08
CA PRO A 323 1.64 -19.00 5.17
C PRO A 323 3.02 -19.55 4.82
#